data_63c20058ce23f515a6925cd36c8f0629
#
_entry.id   63c20058ce23f515a6925cd36c8f0629
#
_cell.length_a   1.000
_cell.length_b   1.000
_cell.length_c   1.000
_cell.angle_alpha   90.00
_cell.angle_beta   90.00
_cell.angle_gamma   90.00
#
_symmetry.space_group_name_H-M   'P 1'
#
loop_
_entity.id
_entity.type
_entity.pdbx_description
1 polymer ?
#
loop_
_entity_poly.entity_id
_entity_poly.type
_entity_poly.pdbx_seq_one_letter_code
_entity_poly.pdbx_strand_id
1 'polypeptide(L)'
;LSAACMYLFFALLAYVLLAGGETRYILETGFSAIGNLAQNFFSLATFTDPQRTTSFPQTWTIFYWAYWMVWCVASPFFIGSISRGRTVKQTILGGYVYSLGGTFLSFLILGNYSLGLQVSGKLDVLGIYGGAGDLYSTIIAIVDTLPLAPMVLVLLIAAMIAFYATSFDSIALVASSYT
;
A
#
# COMPACT_ATOMS: atom_id res chain seq x y z
N LEU A 1 4.64 -11.59 15.95
CA LEU A 1 4.84 -10.27 15.37
C LEU A 1 3.91 -10.06 14.17
N SER A 2 3.91 -10.94 13.16
CA SER A 2 3.10 -10.81 11.93
C SER A 2 1.61 -10.62 12.17
N ALA A 3 1.01 -11.38 13.12
CA ALA A 3 -0.40 -11.20 13.47
C ALA A 3 -0.68 -9.82 14.08
N ALA A 4 0.22 -9.32 14.93
CA ALA A 4 0.09 -7.99 15.51
C ALA A 4 0.14 -6.91 14.43
N CYS A 5 1.07 -7.02 13.46
CA CYS A 5 1.15 -6.11 12.31
C CYS A 5 -0.16 -6.08 11.51
N MET A 6 -0.74 -7.24 11.26
CA MET A 6 -2.01 -7.36 10.54
C MET A 6 -3.16 -6.66 11.30
N TYR A 7 -3.26 -6.86 12.61
CA TYR A 7 -4.28 -6.18 13.42
C TYR A 7 -4.08 -4.67 13.46
N LEU A 8 -2.83 -4.21 13.61
CA LEU A 8 -2.50 -2.77 13.57
C LEU A 8 -2.87 -2.15 12.22
N PHE A 9 -2.58 -2.84 11.13
CA PHE A 9 -2.93 -2.39 9.78
C PHE A 9 -4.44 -2.23 9.61
N PHE A 10 -5.22 -3.26 9.93
CA PHE A 10 -6.68 -3.18 9.81
C PHE A 10 -7.29 -2.17 10.78
N ALA A 11 -6.75 -2.04 11.99
CA ALA A 11 -7.19 -1.03 12.96
C ALA A 11 -6.94 0.39 12.42
N LEU A 12 -5.78 0.64 11.81
CA LEU A 12 -5.47 1.93 11.19
C LEU A 12 -6.43 2.25 10.04
N LEU A 13 -6.68 1.28 9.14
CA LEU A 13 -7.60 1.46 8.02
C LEU A 13 -9.02 1.74 8.51
N ALA A 14 -9.50 0.97 9.48
CA ALA A 14 -10.82 1.19 10.08
C ALA A 14 -10.91 2.55 10.77
N TYR A 15 -9.87 2.96 11.48
CA TYR A 15 -9.80 4.26 12.12
C TYR A 15 -9.88 5.41 11.10
N VAL A 16 -9.07 5.39 10.04
CA VAL A 16 -9.11 6.41 9.00
C VAL A 16 -10.48 6.46 8.31
N LEU A 17 -11.05 5.29 8.01
CA LEU A 17 -12.37 5.21 7.37
C LEU A 17 -13.48 5.81 8.24
N LEU A 18 -13.45 5.56 9.56
CA LEU A 18 -14.54 5.97 10.46
C LEU A 18 -14.32 7.37 11.06
N ALA A 19 -13.09 7.70 11.42
CA ALA A 19 -12.75 8.93 12.12
C ALA A 19 -12.28 10.07 11.21
N GLY A 20 -11.89 9.78 9.96
CA GLY A 20 -11.35 10.77 9.01
C GLY A 20 -12.38 11.76 8.47
N GLY A 21 -13.70 11.48 8.62
CA GLY A 21 -14.78 12.38 8.17
C GLY A 21 -15.03 12.39 6.65
N GLU A 22 -14.30 11.61 5.88
CA GLU A 22 -14.47 11.49 4.41
C GLU A 22 -15.01 10.11 3.99
N THR A 23 -15.66 9.39 4.90
CA THR A 23 -16.14 8.01 4.70
C THR A 23 -16.98 7.85 3.44
N ARG A 24 -17.90 8.79 3.21
CA ARG A 24 -18.75 8.75 2.02
C ARG A 24 -17.94 8.87 0.73
N TYR A 25 -17.03 9.83 0.67
CA TYR A 25 -16.17 10.06 -0.48
C TYR A 25 -15.28 8.84 -0.75
N ILE A 26 -14.68 8.27 0.31
CA ILE A 26 -13.85 7.07 0.23
C ILE A 26 -14.61 5.90 -0.40
N LEU A 27 -15.84 5.64 0.05
CA LEU A 27 -16.64 4.54 -0.45
C LEU A 27 -17.12 4.77 -1.89
N GLU A 28 -17.70 5.94 -2.18
CA GLU A 28 -18.22 6.25 -3.52
C GLU A 28 -17.09 6.24 -4.57
N THR A 29 -15.97 6.89 -4.29
CA THR A 29 -14.81 6.92 -5.20
C THR A 29 -14.15 5.55 -5.30
N GLY A 30 -14.07 4.83 -4.20
CA GLY A 30 -13.48 3.51 -4.15
C GLY A 30 -14.24 2.49 -5.01
N PHE A 31 -15.55 2.41 -4.89
CA PHE A 31 -16.36 1.52 -5.75
C PHE A 31 -16.26 1.93 -7.22
N SER A 32 -16.28 3.22 -7.51
CA SER A 32 -16.09 3.73 -8.87
C SER A 32 -14.72 3.36 -9.44
N ALA A 33 -13.66 3.46 -8.62
CA ALA A 33 -12.30 3.09 -9.02
C ALA A 33 -12.16 1.60 -9.33
N ILE A 34 -12.79 0.72 -8.54
CA ILE A 34 -12.81 -0.73 -8.82
C ILE A 34 -13.52 -1.02 -10.13
N GLY A 35 -14.68 -0.40 -10.36
CA GLY A 35 -15.42 -0.53 -11.63
C GLY A 35 -14.60 -0.07 -12.84
N ASN A 36 -13.94 1.08 -12.72
CA ASN A 36 -13.07 1.60 -13.76
C ASN A 36 -11.85 0.70 -14.02
N LEU A 37 -11.22 0.18 -12.97
CA LEU A 37 -10.11 -0.76 -13.09
C LEU A 37 -10.53 -2.04 -13.82
N ALA A 38 -11.67 -2.61 -13.46
CA ALA A 38 -12.19 -3.81 -14.11
C ALA A 38 -12.52 -3.58 -15.59
N GLN A 39 -13.15 -2.45 -15.91
CA GLN A 39 -13.55 -2.09 -17.26
C GLN A 39 -12.35 -1.76 -18.17
N ASN A 40 -11.35 -1.06 -17.63
CA ASN A 40 -10.22 -0.54 -18.40
C ASN A 40 -8.91 -1.28 -18.10
N PHE A 41 -8.97 -2.49 -17.54
CA PHE A 41 -7.80 -3.23 -17.06
C PHE A 41 -6.67 -3.31 -18.10
N PHE A 42 -6.97 -3.73 -19.32
CA PHE A 42 -5.95 -3.87 -20.35
C PHE A 42 -5.33 -2.52 -20.76
N SER A 43 -6.15 -1.48 -20.90
CA SER A 43 -5.67 -0.14 -21.23
C SER A 43 -4.74 0.42 -20.14
N LEU A 44 -5.11 0.23 -18.88
CA LEU A 44 -4.30 0.69 -17.74
C LEU A 44 -3.01 -0.13 -17.58
N ALA A 45 -3.10 -1.46 -17.76
CA ALA A 45 -1.96 -2.36 -17.63
C ALA A 45 -0.91 -2.19 -18.74
N THR A 46 -1.33 -1.76 -19.94
CA THR A 46 -0.45 -1.56 -21.09
C THR A 46 -0.09 -0.09 -21.32
N PHE A 47 -0.50 0.81 -20.42
CA PHE A 47 -0.19 2.23 -20.55
C PHE A 47 1.30 2.48 -20.37
N THR A 48 1.96 3.02 -21.37
CA THR A 48 3.42 3.27 -21.40
C THR A 48 3.80 4.75 -21.42
N ASP A 49 2.81 5.65 -21.54
CA ASP A 49 3.02 7.11 -21.66
C ASP A 49 4.14 7.49 -22.65
N PRO A 50 3.99 7.16 -23.96
CA PRO A 50 5.06 7.36 -24.94
C PRO A 50 5.44 8.84 -25.13
N GLN A 51 4.51 9.74 -24.84
CA GLN A 51 4.74 11.18 -24.92
C GLN A 51 5.32 11.77 -23.62
N ARG A 52 5.47 10.94 -22.58
CA ARG A 52 5.97 11.33 -21.25
C ARG A 52 5.21 12.51 -20.63
N THR A 53 3.91 12.57 -20.84
CA THR A 53 3.06 13.63 -20.31
C THR A 53 2.95 13.59 -18.78
N THR A 54 2.91 12.41 -18.21
CA THR A 54 2.86 12.19 -16.75
C THR A 54 4.15 11.63 -16.19
N SER A 55 4.98 10.98 -17.03
CA SER A 55 6.15 10.20 -16.63
C SER A 55 5.86 9.11 -15.59
N PHE A 56 4.59 8.80 -15.35
CA PHE A 56 4.16 7.84 -14.33
C PHE A 56 4.71 6.42 -14.56
N PRO A 57 4.61 5.82 -15.75
CA PRO A 57 5.16 4.49 -15.99
C PRO A 57 6.67 4.43 -15.82
N GLN A 58 7.39 5.48 -16.23
CA GLN A 58 8.85 5.55 -16.11
C GLN A 58 9.30 5.61 -14.65
N THR A 59 8.55 6.34 -13.82
CA THR A 59 8.88 6.50 -12.40
C THR A 59 8.42 5.32 -11.57
N TRP A 60 7.17 4.89 -11.73
CA TRP A 60 6.54 3.93 -10.84
C TRP A 60 6.49 2.50 -11.39
N THR A 61 6.10 2.32 -12.65
CA THR A 61 5.96 0.97 -13.23
C THR A 61 7.35 0.31 -13.33
N ILE A 62 8.35 1.03 -13.85
CA ILE A 62 9.72 0.50 -13.95
C ILE A 62 10.30 0.24 -12.56
N PHE A 63 10.09 1.17 -11.61
CA PHE A 63 10.53 1.00 -10.22
C PHE A 63 9.96 -0.28 -9.58
N TYR A 64 8.66 -0.51 -9.68
CA TYR A 64 8.02 -1.69 -9.10
C TYR A 64 8.47 -2.98 -9.77
N TRP A 65 8.64 -2.99 -11.08
CA TRP A 65 9.19 -4.16 -11.80
C TRP A 65 10.62 -4.47 -11.33
N ALA A 66 11.49 -3.48 -11.26
CA ALA A 66 12.87 -3.65 -10.79
C ALA A 66 12.91 -4.11 -9.34
N TYR A 67 12.09 -3.53 -8.46
CA TYR A 67 11.96 -3.93 -7.05
C TYR A 67 11.57 -5.40 -6.90
N TRP A 68 10.54 -5.86 -7.63
CA TRP A 68 10.11 -7.25 -7.57
C TRP A 68 11.11 -8.23 -8.19
N MET A 69 11.88 -7.80 -9.18
CA MET A 69 12.95 -8.61 -9.74
C MET A 69 14.07 -8.91 -8.74
N VAL A 70 14.38 -7.96 -7.87
CA VAL A 70 15.35 -8.20 -6.78
C VAL A 70 14.84 -9.29 -5.81
N TRP A 71 13.53 -9.26 -5.52
CA TRP A 71 12.92 -10.24 -4.63
C TRP A 71 12.66 -11.61 -5.24
N CYS A 72 12.66 -11.75 -6.56
CA CYS A 72 12.31 -13.00 -7.24
C CYS A 72 13.30 -14.16 -6.93
N VAL A 73 14.48 -13.85 -6.46
CA VAL A 73 15.46 -14.87 -6.06
C VAL A 73 15.17 -15.41 -4.66
N ALA A 74 14.88 -14.54 -3.70
CA ALA A 74 14.68 -14.92 -2.30
C ALA A 74 13.24 -15.42 -2.02
N SER A 75 12.23 -14.84 -2.67
CA SER A 75 10.83 -15.15 -2.41
C SER A 75 10.43 -16.61 -2.63
N PRO A 76 10.87 -17.33 -3.68
CA PRO A 76 10.50 -18.72 -3.88
C PRO A 76 10.95 -19.63 -2.74
N PHE A 77 12.13 -19.41 -2.19
CA PHE A 77 12.65 -20.18 -1.06
C PHE A 77 11.84 -19.95 0.21
N PHE A 78 11.51 -18.70 0.49
CA PHE A 78 10.66 -18.33 1.61
C PHE A 78 9.27 -18.94 1.45
N ILE A 79 8.62 -18.73 0.30
CA ILE A 79 7.29 -19.28 0.02
C ILE A 79 7.31 -20.81 0.10
N GLY A 80 8.33 -21.46 -0.44
CA GLY A 80 8.50 -22.93 -0.36
C GLY A 80 8.57 -23.42 1.08
N SER A 81 9.27 -22.72 1.96
CA SER A 81 9.43 -23.11 3.37
C SER A 81 8.13 -22.99 4.17
N ILE A 82 7.32 -21.96 3.92
CA ILE A 82 6.05 -21.70 4.66
C ILE A 82 4.83 -22.39 4.05
N SER A 83 4.95 -22.93 2.83
CA SER A 83 3.83 -23.53 2.09
C SER A 83 3.64 -25.02 2.35
N ARG A 84 4.32 -25.60 3.35
CA ARG A 84 4.21 -27.02 3.68
C ARG A 84 2.76 -27.42 3.93
N GLY A 85 2.33 -28.49 3.28
CA GLY A 85 0.95 -29.02 3.39
C GLY A 85 -0.07 -28.32 2.48
N ARG A 86 0.33 -27.35 1.66
CA ARG A 86 -0.53 -26.66 0.69
C ARG A 86 -0.20 -27.09 -0.73
N THR A 87 -1.19 -27.09 -1.61
CA THR A 87 -0.95 -27.27 -3.04
C THR A 87 -0.39 -26.00 -3.66
N VAL A 88 0.34 -26.13 -4.77
CA VAL A 88 0.86 -24.98 -5.54
C VAL A 88 -0.26 -24.01 -5.93
N LYS A 89 -1.41 -24.55 -6.36
CA LYS A 89 -2.59 -23.74 -6.68
C LYS A 89 -3.08 -22.93 -5.48
N GLN A 90 -3.18 -23.52 -4.30
CA GLN A 90 -3.63 -22.85 -3.08
C GLN A 90 -2.64 -21.74 -2.67
N THR A 91 -1.34 -22.00 -2.80
CA THR A 91 -0.31 -21.02 -2.48
C THR A 91 -0.36 -19.83 -3.43
N ILE A 92 -0.45 -20.07 -4.74
CA ILE A 92 -0.53 -18.99 -5.74
C ILE A 92 -1.82 -18.17 -5.57
N LEU A 93 -2.98 -18.83 -5.53
CA LEU A 93 -4.26 -18.12 -5.39
C LEU A 93 -4.34 -17.37 -4.06
N GLY A 94 -3.88 -17.98 -2.97
CA GLY A 94 -3.82 -17.31 -1.67
C GLY A 94 -2.92 -16.07 -1.71
N GLY A 95 -1.73 -16.18 -2.28
CA GLY A 95 -0.82 -15.05 -2.46
C GLY A 95 -1.47 -13.91 -3.24
N TYR A 96 -2.08 -14.21 -4.37
CA TYR A 96 -2.77 -13.19 -5.18
C TYR A 96 -3.95 -12.55 -4.42
N VAL A 97 -4.87 -13.35 -3.91
CA VAL A 97 -6.09 -12.83 -3.29
C VAL A 97 -5.78 -11.98 -2.04
N TYR A 98 -4.94 -12.49 -1.14
CA TYR A 98 -4.65 -11.76 0.09
C TYR A 98 -3.75 -10.54 -0.14
N SER A 99 -2.74 -10.66 -1.01
CA SER A 99 -1.83 -9.55 -1.30
C SER A 99 -2.52 -8.43 -2.06
N LEU A 100 -3.24 -8.76 -3.15
CA LEU A 100 -3.99 -7.75 -3.91
C LEU A 100 -5.12 -7.17 -3.07
N GLY A 101 -5.84 -8.00 -2.31
CA GLY A 101 -6.92 -7.54 -1.43
C GLY A 101 -6.42 -6.53 -0.39
N GLY A 102 -5.31 -6.81 0.27
CA GLY A 102 -4.69 -5.89 1.22
C GLY A 102 -4.23 -4.58 0.57
N THR A 103 -3.60 -4.69 -0.60
CA THR A 103 -3.14 -3.52 -1.36
C THR A 103 -4.33 -2.67 -1.82
N PHE A 104 -5.34 -3.25 -2.43
CA PHE A 104 -6.53 -2.52 -2.85
C PHE A 104 -7.24 -1.85 -1.68
N LEU A 105 -7.37 -2.55 -0.55
CA LEU A 105 -8.02 -1.98 0.63
C LEU A 105 -7.26 -0.75 1.16
N SER A 106 -5.93 -0.81 1.21
CA SER A 106 -5.12 0.33 1.65
C SER A 106 -5.21 1.52 0.70
N PHE A 107 -5.08 1.30 -0.61
CA PHE A 107 -5.25 2.37 -1.59
C PHE A 107 -6.66 2.94 -1.60
N LEU A 108 -7.68 2.09 -1.45
CA LEU A 108 -9.08 2.49 -1.40
C LEU A 108 -9.36 3.42 -0.21
N ILE A 109 -8.81 3.12 0.96
CA ILE A 109 -9.08 3.89 2.17
C ILE A 109 -8.10 5.08 2.27
N LEU A 110 -6.80 4.81 2.31
CA LEU A 110 -5.80 5.86 2.54
C LEU A 110 -5.64 6.79 1.34
N GLY A 111 -5.64 6.23 0.13
CA GLY A 111 -5.53 7.01 -1.10
C GLY A 111 -6.73 7.92 -1.31
N ASN A 112 -7.96 7.39 -1.17
CA ASN A 112 -9.16 8.20 -1.31
C ASN A 112 -9.38 9.15 -0.14
N TYR A 113 -8.84 8.87 1.05
CA TYR A 113 -8.85 9.82 2.14
C TYR A 113 -8.06 11.09 1.78
N SER A 114 -6.81 10.92 1.34
CA SER A 114 -5.97 12.06 0.92
C SER A 114 -6.57 12.82 -0.27
N LEU A 115 -7.17 12.10 -1.22
CA LEU A 115 -7.87 12.70 -2.35
C LEU A 115 -9.12 13.48 -1.89
N GLY A 116 -9.87 12.94 -0.94
CA GLY A 116 -11.02 13.60 -0.33
C GLY A 116 -10.65 14.91 0.34
N LEU A 117 -9.54 14.94 1.07
CA LEU A 117 -9.02 16.17 1.69
C LEU A 117 -8.67 17.23 0.64
N GLN A 118 -8.02 16.82 -0.46
CA GLN A 118 -7.69 17.71 -1.57
C GLN A 118 -8.94 18.27 -2.25
N VAL A 119 -9.91 17.42 -2.59
CA VAL A 119 -11.12 17.82 -3.31
C VAL A 119 -12.05 18.65 -2.44
N SER A 120 -12.16 18.35 -1.15
CA SER A 120 -12.94 19.13 -0.20
C SER A 120 -12.28 20.47 0.19
N GLY A 121 -11.03 20.71 -0.23
CA GLY A 121 -10.28 21.91 0.12
C GLY A 121 -9.86 21.99 1.59
N LYS A 122 -9.95 20.89 2.33
CA LYS A 122 -9.51 20.82 3.73
C LYS A 122 -8.01 20.84 3.88
N LEU A 123 -7.30 20.26 2.91
CA LEU A 123 -5.83 20.24 2.86
C LEU A 123 -5.37 20.29 1.40
N ASP A 124 -4.43 21.20 1.09
CA ASP A 124 -3.79 21.24 -0.22
C ASP A 124 -2.62 20.25 -0.28
N VAL A 125 -2.96 18.98 -0.48
CA VAL A 125 -1.99 17.86 -0.53
C VAL A 125 -1.00 18.04 -1.69
N LEU A 126 -1.50 18.49 -2.85
CA LEU A 126 -0.67 18.68 -4.05
C LEU A 126 0.29 19.87 -3.87
N GLY A 127 -0.16 20.94 -3.24
CA GLY A 127 0.69 22.09 -2.93
C GLY A 127 1.80 21.75 -1.95
N ILE A 128 1.51 20.97 -0.91
CA ILE A 128 2.51 20.52 0.06
C ILE A 128 3.53 19.59 -0.61
N TYR A 129 3.06 18.61 -1.38
CA TYR A 129 3.95 17.67 -2.08
C TYR A 129 4.82 18.37 -3.12
N GLY A 130 4.25 19.29 -3.93
CA GLY A 130 4.96 20.03 -4.94
C GLY A 130 5.90 21.10 -4.41
N GLY A 131 5.54 21.73 -3.30
CA GLY A 131 6.33 22.82 -2.70
C GLY A 131 7.49 22.30 -1.84
N ALA A 132 7.25 21.34 -0.97
CA ALA A 132 8.27 20.75 -0.12
C ALA A 132 9.09 19.66 -0.81
N GLY A 133 8.54 19.04 -1.89
CA GLY A 133 9.16 17.90 -2.57
C GLY A 133 9.34 16.67 -1.68
N ASP A 134 8.74 16.69 -0.49
CA ASP A 134 8.95 15.67 0.55
C ASP A 134 7.65 14.90 0.83
N LEU A 135 7.71 13.61 0.53
CA LEU A 135 6.62 12.68 0.80
C LEU A 135 6.29 12.60 2.31
N TYR A 136 7.28 12.70 3.17
CA TYR A 136 7.10 12.54 4.61
C TYR A 136 6.31 13.71 5.21
N SER A 137 6.63 14.94 4.83
CA SER A 137 5.89 16.14 5.24
C SER A 137 4.44 16.07 4.80
N THR A 138 4.19 15.55 3.60
CA THR A 138 2.84 15.36 3.07
C THR A 138 2.06 14.33 3.89
N ILE A 139 2.68 13.19 4.23
CA ILE A 139 2.04 12.15 5.06
C ILE A 139 1.72 12.70 6.45
N ILE A 140 2.65 13.43 7.07
CA ILE A 140 2.43 14.05 8.38
C ILE A 140 1.25 15.02 8.32
N ALA A 141 1.20 15.90 7.31
CA ALA A 141 0.10 16.85 7.14
C ALA A 141 -1.26 16.15 6.95
N ILE A 142 -1.31 15.03 6.22
CA ILE A 142 -2.54 14.23 6.08
C ILE A 142 -2.95 13.60 7.42
N VAL A 143 -2.00 13.05 8.17
CA VAL A 143 -2.29 12.44 9.48
C VAL A 143 -2.72 13.49 10.50
N ASP A 144 -2.18 14.71 10.43
CA ASP A 144 -2.57 15.81 11.32
C ASP A 144 -4.03 16.26 11.14
N THR A 145 -4.68 15.89 10.03
CA THR A 145 -6.12 16.12 9.86
C THR A 145 -7.00 15.13 10.63
N LEU A 146 -6.42 14.02 11.10
CA LEU A 146 -7.14 13.01 11.87
C LEU A 146 -7.29 13.40 13.36
N PRO A 147 -8.40 13.01 14.00
CA PRO A 147 -8.47 13.11 15.45
C PRO A 147 -7.34 12.34 16.12
N LEU A 148 -6.82 12.86 17.25
CA LEU A 148 -5.69 12.21 17.97
C LEU A 148 -4.44 11.99 17.09
N ALA A 149 -4.14 12.89 16.17
CA ALA A 149 -3.02 12.81 15.25
C ALA A 149 -1.68 12.35 15.87
N PRO A 150 -1.23 12.87 17.05
CA PRO A 150 0.01 12.41 17.65
C PRO A 150 0.00 10.93 18.01
N MET A 151 -1.15 10.40 18.45
CA MET A 151 -1.30 8.97 18.77
C MET A 151 -1.27 8.14 17.49
N VAL A 152 -1.91 8.61 16.44
CA VAL A 152 -1.91 7.94 15.11
C VAL A 152 -0.51 7.91 14.54
N LEU A 153 0.27 8.99 14.64
CA LEU A 153 1.67 9.04 14.19
C LEU A 153 2.54 8.03 14.94
N VAL A 154 2.41 7.94 16.26
CA VAL A 154 3.14 6.95 17.06
C VAL A 154 2.78 5.53 16.66
N LEU A 155 1.49 5.24 16.48
CA LEU A 155 1.02 3.93 16.02
C LEU A 155 1.50 3.61 14.60
N LEU A 156 1.52 4.59 13.71
CA LEU A 156 2.04 4.45 12.35
C LEU A 156 3.52 4.09 12.37
N ILE A 157 4.34 4.82 13.14
CA ILE A 157 5.77 4.53 13.28
C ILE A 157 5.98 3.14 13.85
N ALA A 158 5.27 2.78 14.92
CA ALA A 158 5.36 1.44 15.51
C ALA A 158 4.97 0.34 14.51
N ALA A 159 3.92 0.55 13.74
CA ALA A 159 3.49 -0.36 12.68
C ALA A 159 4.57 -0.50 11.59
N MET A 160 5.15 0.61 11.13
CA MET A 160 6.22 0.59 10.13
C MET A 160 7.43 -0.21 10.61
N ILE A 161 7.91 0.03 11.84
CA ILE A 161 9.01 -0.71 12.44
C ILE A 161 8.68 -2.21 12.50
N ALA A 162 7.48 -2.57 12.95
CA ALA A 162 7.05 -3.95 13.07
C ALA A 162 6.95 -4.66 11.70
N PHE A 163 6.45 -3.98 10.66
CA PHE A 163 6.40 -4.52 9.30
C PHE A 163 7.79 -4.73 8.72
N TYR A 164 8.70 -3.77 8.89
CA TYR A 164 10.09 -3.91 8.45
C TYR A 164 10.80 -5.05 9.18
N ALA A 165 10.66 -5.14 10.50
CA ALA A 165 11.24 -6.22 11.29
C ALA A 165 10.78 -7.59 10.79
N THR A 166 9.47 -7.76 10.51
CA THR A 166 8.92 -9.01 9.99
C THR A 166 9.50 -9.38 8.62
N SER A 167 9.72 -8.39 7.75
CA SER A 167 10.30 -8.60 6.42
C SER A 167 11.78 -9.01 6.52
N PHE A 168 12.55 -8.32 7.36
CA PHE A 168 13.97 -8.64 7.57
C PHE A 168 14.18 -10.00 8.21
N ASP A 169 13.35 -10.38 9.19
CA ASP A 169 13.39 -11.72 9.80
C ASP A 169 13.20 -12.81 8.74
N SER A 170 12.26 -12.61 7.82
CA SER A 170 11.97 -13.55 6.74
C SER A 170 13.15 -13.71 5.78
N ILE A 171 13.82 -12.61 5.42
CA ILE A 171 15.00 -12.62 4.56
C ILE A 171 16.19 -13.28 5.27
N ALA A 172 16.42 -12.91 6.55
CA ALA A 172 17.50 -13.48 7.35
C ALA A 172 17.34 -14.99 7.51
N LEU A 173 16.11 -15.46 7.74
CA LEU A 173 15.81 -16.89 7.82
C LEU A 173 16.15 -17.61 6.51
N VAL A 174 15.78 -17.04 5.36
CA VAL A 174 16.13 -17.61 4.06
C VAL A 174 17.64 -17.64 3.87
N ALA A 175 18.33 -16.52 4.11
CA ALA A 175 19.78 -16.44 3.95
C ALA A 175 20.52 -17.44 4.84
N SER A 176 20.12 -17.58 6.11
CA SER A 176 20.74 -18.52 7.06
C SER A 176 20.46 -19.99 6.75
N SER A 177 19.43 -20.29 5.96
CA SER A 177 19.11 -21.66 5.57
C SER A 177 19.98 -22.20 4.44
N TYR A 178 20.78 -21.36 3.79
CA TYR A 178 21.65 -21.69 2.66
C TYR A 178 23.16 -21.52 2.97
N THR A 179 23.49 -21.12 4.19
CA THR A 179 24.86 -21.14 4.73
C THR A 179 25.06 -22.36 5.63
#